data_79c6d93bdbdcb3d3fc36631773743e9c
#
_entry.id   79c6d93bdbdcb3d3fc36631773743e9c
#
_cell.length_a   1.000
_cell.length_b   1.000
_cell.length_c   1.000
_cell.angle_alpha   90.00
_cell.angle_beta   90.00
_cell.angle_gamma   90.00
#
_symmetry.space_group_name_H-M   'P 1'
#
loop_
_entity.id
_entity.type
_entity.pdbx_description
1 polymer ?
#
loop_
_entity_poly.entity_id
_entity_poly.type
_entity_poly.pdbx_seq_one_letter_code
_entity_poly.pdbx_strand_id
1 'polypeptide(L)'
;MLTLPCGHPADPATGRVCSHLVAVPEDREVSCFRLLNGRGLAFDLVCRECGEAGGSPALVVVCEGRVDRLVEDGELLGWRGEPEILERPEPLDPTVSDWPLPASLGRVTDLAPVDDADGSRWLVLTADGTIVALDPDDDRVTVLASVELVDEPGQQPWLDHRLRRRLHVSGCGRFAAVVNDFGRYGRVVDLDRGGVVTLALDGGDYHANTVPFALVFARVDGRPVVVHRTRWNRLDVSDPATGELLTARELEKTAERNRPAHHLDYFHGRVLCSPGGRFLADDGWVWHPVGVPSVWALRPWLDGNVCESEDGPTRRALCHRDYHWNGPLCFVGDTLLAVGGIGDDDETMLPGVRLFDAASGRELTTFAGPAGAWFSDGRRLYSAHPDGLHVWDPLTGHRTAMVPGFVPTCRHRGTGELAAVTDGVLRRCRPA
;
A
#
# COMPACT_ATOMS: atom_id res chain seq x y z
N MET A 1 13.28 -14.30 -43.99
CA MET A 1 12.98 -13.58 -42.73
C MET A 1 11.88 -12.60 -43.06
N LEU A 2 10.73 -12.67 -42.40
CA LEU A 2 9.63 -11.73 -42.63
C LEU A 2 10.06 -10.36 -42.04
N THR A 3 9.94 -9.32 -42.85
CA THR A 3 10.21 -7.93 -42.44
C THR A 3 8.89 -7.30 -42.04
N LEU A 4 8.84 -6.72 -40.85
CA LEU A 4 7.66 -6.02 -40.36
C LEU A 4 7.51 -4.64 -41.03
N PRO A 5 6.31 -4.02 -40.99
CA PRO A 5 6.07 -2.70 -41.57
C PRO A 5 6.98 -1.59 -41.03
N CYS A 6 7.58 -1.75 -39.84
CA CYS A 6 8.59 -0.86 -39.27
C CYS A 6 10.00 -1.03 -39.88
N GLY A 7 10.17 -1.93 -40.84
CA GLY A 7 11.46 -2.18 -41.52
C GLY A 7 12.40 -3.16 -40.80
N HIS A 8 12.03 -3.64 -39.61
CA HIS A 8 12.83 -4.59 -38.83
C HIS A 8 12.41 -6.03 -39.03
N PRO A 9 13.31 -7.02 -38.74
CA PRO A 9 12.95 -8.43 -38.77
C PRO A 9 11.84 -8.74 -37.77
N ALA A 10 10.96 -9.69 -38.11
CA ALA A 10 9.97 -10.19 -37.13
C ALA A 10 10.69 -10.91 -35.98
N ASP A 11 10.61 -10.35 -34.79
CA ASP A 11 11.02 -10.94 -33.53
C ASP A 11 9.78 -11.58 -32.86
N PRO A 12 9.91 -12.61 -32.01
CA PRO A 12 8.79 -13.17 -31.27
C PRO A 12 8.03 -12.12 -30.41
N ALA A 13 8.68 -11.07 -29.93
CA ALA A 13 8.03 -9.97 -29.24
C ALA A 13 7.60 -8.86 -30.22
N THR A 14 6.30 -8.63 -30.30
CA THR A 14 5.70 -7.62 -31.19
C THR A 14 4.62 -6.83 -30.46
N GLY A 15 4.47 -5.57 -30.83
CA GLY A 15 3.35 -4.72 -30.41
C GLY A 15 2.53 -4.23 -31.59
N ARG A 16 1.47 -3.49 -31.33
CA ARG A 16 0.65 -2.87 -32.37
C ARG A 16 0.63 -1.35 -32.20
N VAL A 17 0.71 -0.65 -33.31
CA VAL A 17 0.62 0.80 -33.35
C VAL A 17 -0.34 1.24 -34.45
N CYS A 18 -0.95 2.44 -34.35
CA CYS A 18 -1.73 2.94 -35.46
C CYS A 18 -0.83 3.19 -36.70
N SER A 19 -1.40 3.06 -37.89
CA SER A 19 -0.65 3.21 -39.15
C SER A 19 0.11 4.54 -39.27
N HIS A 20 -0.36 5.61 -38.63
CA HIS A 20 0.33 6.89 -38.61
C HIS A 20 1.67 6.83 -37.86
N LEU A 21 1.77 6.08 -36.77
CA LEU A 21 3.00 5.94 -35.98
C LEU A 21 4.05 5.06 -36.69
N VAL A 22 3.64 4.20 -37.61
CA VAL A 22 4.58 3.42 -38.43
C VAL A 22 5.42 4.32 -39.34
N ALA A 23 4.79 5.34 -39.91
CA ALA A 23 5.40 6.25 -40.88
C ALA A 23 6.25 7.38 -40.24
N VAL A 24 6.24 7.51 -38.93
CA VAL A 24 7.01 8.55 -38.23
C VAL A 24 8.50 8.20 -38.29
N PRO A 25 9.36 9.14 -38.72
CA PRO A 25 10.80 8.97 -38.67
C PRO A 25 11.32 8.70 -37.27
N GLU A 26 12.42 7.97 -37.13
CA GLU A 26 12.95 7.53 -35.85
C GLU A 26 13.51 8.67 -34.98
N ASP A 27 13.85 9.80 -35.58
CA ASP A 27 14.38 11.01 -34.94
C ASP A 27 13.31 12.03 -34.55
N ARG A 28 12.02 11.69 -34.74
CA ARG A 28 10.93 12.60 -34.46
C ARG A 28 10.17 12.18 -33.21
N GLU A 29 10.10 13.08 -32.23
CA GLU A 29 9.22 12.96 -31.08
C GLU A 29 7.75 12.98 -31.51
N VAL A 30 6.93 12.12 -30.92
CA VAL A 30 5.49 12.05 -31.18
C VAL A 30 4.71 11.88 -29.89
N SER A 31 3.55 12.53 -29.83
CA SER A 31 2.59 12.33 -28.74
C SER A 31 1.69 11.16 -29.07
N CYS A 32 1.56 10.20 -28.16
CA CYS A 32 0.70 9.02 -28.34
C CYS A 32 -0.08 8.66 -27.08
N PHE A 33 -1.20 7.98 -27.30
CA PHE A 33 -2.00 7.34 -26.24
C PHE A 33 -1.76 5.83 -26.21
N ARG A 34 -1.84 5.25 -25.02
CA ARG A 34 -2.00 3.80 -24.85
C ARG A 34 -3.47 3.45 -24.98
N LEU A 35 -3.85 2.76 -26.04
CA LEU A 35 -5.21 2.27 -26.27
C LEU A 35 -5.34 0.85 -25.70
N LEU A 36 -6.15 0.67 -24.67
CA LEU A 36 -6.43 -0.64 -24.10
C LEU A 36 -7.15 -1.51 -25.14
N ASN A 37 -6.66 -2.74 -25.34
CA ASN A 37 -7.13 -3.61 -26.42
C ASN A 37 -8.04 -4.76 -25.95
N GLY A 38 -8.66 -4.60 -24.77
CA GLY A 38 -9.66 -5.53 -24.26
C GLY A 38 -9.12 -6.83 -23.66
N ARG A 39 -7.80 -6.94 -23.43
CA ARG A 39 -7.19 -8.09 -22.75
C ARG A 39 -6.31 -7.63 -21.60
N GLY A 40 -6.92 -7.43 -20.44
CA GLY A 40 -6.20 -6.95 -19.26
C GLY A 40 -5.60 -5.57 -19.48
N LEU A 41 -4.27 -5.47 -19.36
CA LEU A 41 -3.51 -4.23 -19.58
C LEU A 41 -2.73 -4.21 -20.89
N ALA A 42 -2.95 -5.17 -21.77
CA ALA A 42 -2.37 -5.11 -23.11
C ALA A 42 -2.86 -3.84 -23.82
N PHE A 43 -1.95 -3.12 -24.42
CA PHE A 43 -2.27 -1.88 -25.12
C PHE A 43 -1.64 -1.82 -26.50
N ASP A 44 -2.26 -0.99 -27.32
CA ASP A 44 -1.74 -0.55 -28.60
C ASP A 44 -1.35 0.92 -28.49
N LEU A 45 -0.36 1.39 -29.25
CA LEU A 45 -0.05 2.80 -29.30
C LEU A 45 -0.78 3.48 -30.44
N VAL A 46 -1.42 4.61 -30.16
CA VAL A 46 -2.11 5.41 -31.15
C VAL A 46 -1.68 6.87 -31.07
N CYS A 47 -1.50 7.52 -32.21
CA CYS A 47 -1.19 8.95 -32.24
C CYS A 47 -2.32 9.79 -31.63
N ARG A 48 -2.04 11.06 -31.30
CA ARG A 48 -3.00 12.01 -30.74
C ARG A 48 -4.31 12.04 -31.51
N GLU A 49 -4.23 12.18 -32.83
CA GLU A 49 -5.41 12.26 -33.70
C GLU A 49 -6.30 10.99 -33.60
N CYS A 50 -5.70 9.80 -33.65
CA CYS A 50 -6.43 8.55 -33.50
C CYS A 50 -7.01 8.36 -32.08
N GLY A 51 -6.31 8.79 -31.05
CA GLY A 51 -6.76 8.67 -29.66
C GLY A 51 -7.90 9.65 -29.33
N GLU A 52 -7.95 10.81 -29.96
CA GLU A 52 -8.99 11.82 -29.75
C GLU A 52 -10.25 11.55 -30.63
N ALA A 53 -10.10 10.89 -31.75
CA ALA A 53 -11.19 10.64 -32.71
C ALA A 53 -12.23 9.63 -32.20
N GLY A 54 -11.95 8.86 -31.13
CA GLY A 54 -12.90 7.90 -30.52
C GLY A 54 -13.30 6.73 -31.41
N GLY A 55 -12.62 6.50 -32.53
CA GLY A 55 -12.87 5.42 -33.46
C GLY A 55 -11.89 4.24 -33.31
N SER A 56 -12.11 3.18 -34.09
CA SER A 56 -11.16 2.05 -34.16
C SER A 56 -10.06 2.38 -35.18
N PRO A 57 -8.84 2.72 -34.76
CA PRO A 57 -7.75 3.04 -35.67
C PRO A 57 -7.28 1.79 -36.41
N ALA A 58 -6.74 1.98 -37.59
CA ALA A 58 -6.05 0.90 -38.31
C ALA A 58 -4.73 0.58 -37.59
N LEU A 59 -4.64 -0.59 -36.97
CA LEU A 59 -3.49 -1.03 -36.19
C LEU A 59 -2.57 -1.90 -37.02
N VAL A 60 -1.27 -1.72 -36.87
CA VAL A 60 -0.22 -2.40 -37.59
C VAL A 60 0.73 -3.05 -36.60
N VAL A 61 1.13 -4.30 -36.86
CA VAL A 61 2.11 -5.03 -36.03
C VAL A 61 3.50 -4.49 -36.29
N VAL A 62 4.24 -4.16 -35.25
CA VAL A 62 5.63 -3.70 -35.30
C VAL A 62 6.48 -4.49 -34.30
N CYS A 63 7.82 -4.41 -34.39
CA CYS A 63 8.71 -5.01 -33.41
C CYS A 63 8.63 -4.28 -32.07
N GLU A 64 8.96 -4.98 -30.98
CA GLU A 64 8.99 -4.45 -29.61
C GLU A 64 9.86 -3.18 -29.53
N GLY A 65 11.07 -3.19 -30.08
CA GLY A 65 11.95 -2.01 -30.08
C GLY A 65 11.38 -0.76 -30.77
N ARG A 66 10.35 -0.92 -31.64
CA ARG A 66 9.61 0.24 -32.16
C ARG A 66 8.61 0.78 -31.14
N VAL A 67 7.96 -0.11 -30.40
CA VAL A 67 7.04 0.26 -29.31
C VAL A 67 7.81 0.96 -28.20
N ASP A 68 8.92 0.36 -27.75
CA ASP A 68 9.76 0.89 -26.68
C ASP A 68 10.24 2.32 -27.00
N ARG A 69 10.72 2.54 -28.22
CA ARG A 69 11.15 3.86 -28.66
C ARG A 69 10.02 4.88 -28.65
N LEU A 70 8.83 4.51 -29.12
CA LEU A 70 7.66 5.42 -29.08
C LEU A 70 7.21 5.74 -27.64
N VAL A 71 7.50 4.85 -26.69
CA VAL A 71 7.20 5.04 -25.27
C VAL A 71 8.31 5.86 -24.58
N GLU A 72 9.59 5.58 -24.89
CA GLU A 72 10.75 6.20 -24.23
C GLU A 72 11.04 7.60 -24.76
N ASP A 73 10.97 7.78 -26.10
CA ASP A 73 11.34 9.03 -26.78
C ASP A 73 10.10 9.92 -27.06
N GLY A 74 8.88 9.39 -26.88
CA GLY A 74 7.64 10.08 -27.16
C GLY A 74 6.96 10.65 -25.92
N GLU A 75 6.02 11.58 -26.14
CA GLU A 75 5.12 12.07 -25.10
C GLU A 75 3.92 11.12 -24.96
N LEU A 76 3.78 10.48 -23.81
CA LEU A 76 2.59 9.66 -23.49
C LEU A 76 1.48 10.55 -22.96
N LEU A 77 0.39 10.65 -23.72
CA LEU A 77 -0.77 11.49 -23.41
C LEU A 77 -1.78 10.80 -22.45
N GLY A 78 -1.51 9.57 -22.04
CA GLY A 78 -2.35 8.78 -21.16
C GLY A 78 -3.03 7.59 -21.83
N TRP A 79 -4.03 7.06 -21.14
CA TRP A 79 -4.78 5.88 -21.56
C TRP A 79 -6.05 6.27 -22.30
N ARG A 80 -6.48 5.37 -23.21
CA ARG A 80 -7.80 5.40 -23.86
C ARG A 80 -8.42 4.01 -23.78
N GLY A 81 -9.75 3.97 -23.65
CA GLY A 81 -10.49 2.75 -23.38
C GLY A 81 -10.53 2.40 -21.89
N GLU A 82 -11.25 1.36 -21.57
CA GLU A 82 -11.36 0.84 -20.20
C GLU A 82 -10.59 -0.49 -20.11
N PRO A 83 -9.87 -0.73 -19.01
CA PRO A 83 -9.19 -2.00 -18.81
C PRO A 83 -10.23 -3.11 -18.59
N GLU A 84 -10.04 -4.25 -19.24
CA GLU A 84 -10.88 -5.41 -19.00
C GLU A 84 -10.55 -6.04 -17.66
N ILE A 85 -11.57 -6.19 -16.82
CA ILE A 85 -11.48 -6.99 -15.60
C ILE A 85 -11.67 -8.45 -16.00
N LEU A 86 -10.60 -9.24 -15.86
CA LEU A 86 -10.67 -10.67 -16.11
C LEU A 86 -11.48 -11.37 -15.03
N GLU A 87 -12.48 -12.15 -15.41
CA GLU A 87 -13.33 -12.85 -14.49
C GLU A 87 -13.20 -14.36 -14.62
N ARG A 88 -13.09 -15.04 -13.47
CA ARG A 88 -13.16 -16.50 -13.35
C ARG A 88 -13.90 -16.83 -12.08
N PRO A 89 -15.26 -16.75 -12.08
CA PRO A 89 -16.06 -16.96 -10.88
C PRO A 89 -15.78 -18.33 -10.23
N GLU A 90 -15.49 -18.31 -8.94
CA GLU A 90 -15.35 -19.48 -8.09
C GLU A 90 -16.42 -19.45 -6.99
N PRO A 91 -16.89 -20.61 -6.52
CA PRO A 91 -17.80 -20.64 -5.39
C PRO A 91 -17.17 -19.98 -4.17
N LEU A 92 -17.90 -19.06 -3.55
CA LEU A 92 -17.56 -18.43 -2.30
C LEU A 92 -18.80 -18.52 -1.40
N ASP A 93 -18.64 -19.03 -0.19
CA ASP A 93 -19.70 -19.10 0.81
C ASP A 93 -19.34 -18.18 2.01
N PRO A 94 -19.51 -16.86 1.86
CA PRO A 94 -19.11 -15.93 2.89
C PRO A 94 -20.08 -15.94 4.05
N THR A 95 -19.57 -16.15 5.25
CA THR A 95 -20.35 -15.93 6.47
C THR A 95 -20.24 -14.47 6.89
N VAL A 96 -21.34 -13.74 6.74
CA VAL A 96 -21.43 -12.33 7.21
C VAL A 96 -22.21 -12.29 8.52
N SER A 97 -21.68 -11.60 9.51
CA SER A 97 -22.34 -11.40 10.81
C SER A 97 -22.26 -9.94 11.24
N ASP A 98 -23.33 -9.45 11.83
CA ASP A 98 -23.46 -8.12 12.36
C ASP A 98 -23.58 -8.19 13.89
N TRP A 99 -22.77 -7.41 14.60
CA TRP A 99 -22.79 -7.30 16.05
C TRP A 99 -22.98 -5.83 16.47
N PRO A 100 -24.14 -5.47 17.04
CA PRO A 100 -24.42 -4.11 17.49
C PRO A 100 -23.46 -3.70 18.60
N LEU A 101 -22.82 -2.55 18.49
CA LEU A 101 -21.98 -2.00 19.52
C LEU A 101 -22.84 -1.31 20.60
N PRO A 102 -22.47 -1.40 21.89
CA PRO A 102 -23.17 -0.67 22.94
C PRO A 102 -23.19 0.83 22.67
N ALA A 103 -24.35 1.47 22.85
CA ALA A 103 -24.48 2.93 22.68
C ALA A 103 -23.55 3.73 23.62
N SER A 104 -23.19 3.16 24.77
CA SER A 104 -22.24 3.73 25.73
C SER A 104 -20.79 3.80 25.21
N LEU A 105 -20.46 3.09 24.14
CA LEU A 105 -19.10 3.06 23.59
C LEU A 105 -18.69 4.41 22.97
N GLY A 106 -19.65 5.23 22.58
CA GLY A 106 -19.39 6.48 21.88
C GLY A 106 -19.00 6.24 20.39
N ARG A 107 -18.46 7.29 19.76
CA ARG A 107 -18.10 7.24 18.35
C ARG A 107 -16.76 6.52 18.14
N VAL A 108 -16.78 5.38 17.46
CA VAL A 108 -15.58 4.67 17.01
C VAL A 108 -14.91 5.46 15.87
N THR A 109 -13.60 5.62 15.96
CA THR A 109 -12.78 6.33 14.95
C THR A 109 -11.87 5.39 14.17
N ASP A 110 -11.44 4.28 14.78
CA ASP A 110 -10.65 3.25 14.10
C ASP A 110 -10.85 1.87 14.72
N LEU A 111 -10.51 0.82 13.97
CA LEU A 111 -10.65 -0.58 14.31
C LEU A 111 -9.37 -1.34 13.95
N ALA A 112 -8.86 -2.17 14.84
CA ALA A 112 -7.69 -3.01 14.59
C ALA A 112 -7.86 -4.42 15.18
N PRO A 113 -7.31 -5.48 14.53
CA PRO A 113 -7.37 -6.85 15.04
C PRO A 113 -6.34 -7.10 16.14
N VAL A 114 -6.60 -8.13 16.97
CA VAL A 114 -5.61 -8.79 17.84
C VAL A 114 -5.28 -10.14 17.25
N ASP A 115 -4.30 -10.20 16.36
CA ASP A 115 -4.06 -11.32 15.44
C ASP A 115 -3.72 -12.66 16.12
N ASP A 116 -3.11 -12.63 17.30
CA ASP A 116 -2.67 -13.83 18.05
C ASP A 116 -3.69 -14.26 19.14
N ALA A 117 -4.85 -13.59 19.23
CA ALA A 117 -5.88 -13.96 20.18
C ALA A 117 -6.58 -15.26 19.77
N ASP A 118 -6.97 -16.05 20.76
CA ASP A 118 -7.93 -17.13 20.55
C ASP A 118 -9.30 -16.51 20.24
N GLY A 119 -9.83 -16.78 19.04
CA GLY A 119 -11.09 -16.18 18.58
C GLY A 119 -10.93 -14.78 17.96
N SER A 120 -12.06 -14.14 17.70
CA SER A 120 -12.13 -12.86 16.96
C SER A 120 -12.13 -11.68 17.93
N ARG A 121 -10.95 -11.33 18.43
CA ARG A 121 -10.78 -10.11 19.26
C ARG A 121 -10.39 -8.92 18.41
N TRP A 122 -11.08 -7.82 18.64
CA TRP A 122 -10.86 -6.54 17.99
C TRP A 122 -10.62 -5.44 19.02
N LEU A 123 -9.78 -4.46 18.69
CA LEU A 123 -9.68 -3.23 19.45
C LEU A 123 -10.26 -2.07 18.65
N VAL A 124 -11.00 -1.21 19.29
CA VAL A 124 -11.48 0.05 18.73
C VAL A 124 -10.90 1.24 19.46
N LEU A 125 -10.65 2.29 18.72
CA LEU A 125 -10.35 3.61 19.23
C LEU A 125 -11.61 4.46 19.16
N THR A 126 -12.00 5.08 20.26
CA THR A 126 -13.11 6.02 20.30
C THR A 126 -12.62 7.46 20.11
N ALA A 127 -13.54 8.38 19.84
CA ALA A 127 -13.20 9.77 19.55
C ALA A 127 -12.58 10.52 20.74
N ASP A 128 -12.82 10.07 21.97
CA ASP A 128 -12.24 10.59 23.21
C ASP A 128 -10.90 9.94 23.60
N GLY A 129 -10.39 9.01 22.76
CA GLY A 129 -9.11 8.34 23.00
C GLY A 129 -9.21 7.06 23.84
N THR A 130 -10.40 6.56 24.10
CA THR A 130 -10.55 5.28 24.81
C THR A 130 -10.27 4.10 23.87
N ILE A 131 -9.45 3.14 24.31
CA ILE A 131 -9.21 1.87 23.63
C ILE A 131 -10.04 0.80 24.30
N VAL A 132 -10.87 0.14 23.50
CA VAL A 132 -11.84 -0.86 23.97
C VAL A 132 -11.66 -2.16 23.22
N ALA A 133 -11.60 -3.28 23.94
CA ALA A 133 -11.62 -4.62 23.37
C ALA A 133 -13.06 -5.06 23.11
N LEU A 134 -13.26 -5.61 21.93
CA LEU A 134 -14.49 -6.22 21.47
C LEU A 134 -14.22 -7.70 21.25
N ASP A 135 -14.92 -8.55 22.02
CA ASP A 135 -14.90 -10.00 21.89
C ASP A 135 -16.32 -10.45 21.46
N PRO A 136 -16.67 -10.35 20.19
CA PRO A 136 -18.05 -10.56 19.73
C PRO A 136 -18.52 -12.02 19.88
N ASP A 137 -17.60 -12.96 19.94
CA ASP A 137 -17.94 -14.38 20.13
C ASP A 137 -18.37 -14.68 21.60
N ASP A 138 -17.91 -13.87 22.56
CA ASP A 138 -18.27 -13.92 23.99
C ASP A 138 -19.28 -12.83 24.39
N ASP A 139 -19.78 -12.05 23.45
CA ASP A 139 -20.64 -10.88 23.67
C ASP A 139 -20.06 -9.91 24.74
N ARG A 140 -18.74 -9.67 24.67
CA ARG A 140 -18.02 -8.92 25.70
C ARG A 140 -17.37 -7.66 25.15
N VAL A 141 -17.51 -6.56 25.92
CA VAL A 141 -16.85 -5.27 25.68
C VAL A 141 -16.05 -4.90 26.91
N THR A 142 -14.77 -4.59 26.76
CA THR A 142 -13.87 -4.27 27.87
C THR A 142 -13.06 -3.02 27.56
N VAL A 143 -13.16 -2.01 28.41
CA VAL A 143 -12.28 -0.83 28.35
C VAL A 143 -10.89 -1.23 28.81
N LEU A 144 -9.88 -1.00 27.98
CA LEU A 144 -8.49 -1.36 28.27
C LEU A 144 -7.67 -0.16 28.74
N ALA A 145 -7.85 0.99 28.09
CA ALA A 145 -7.05 2.18 28.36
C ALA A 145 -7.77 3.45 27.89
N SER A 146 -7.34 4.58 28.42
CA SER A 146 -7.60 5.90 27.84
C SER A 146 -6.27 6.55 27.48
N VAL A 147 -6.12 6.95 26.23
CA VAL A 147 -4.90 7.56 25.68
C VAL A 147 -5.19 9.02 25.42
N GLU A 148 -4.37 9.89 26.00
CA GLU A 148 -4.44 11.32 25.66
C GLU A 148 -4.09 11.51 24.17
N LEU A 149 -5.04 12.06 23.43
CA LEU A 149 -4.87 12.35 22.01
C LEU A 149 -4.04 13.63 21.85
N VAL A 150 -2.94 13.52 21.10
CA VAL A 150 -2.08 14.66 20.83
C VAL A 150 -2.68 15.48 19.69
N ASP A 151 -2.83 16.77 19.88
CA ASP A 151 -3.28 17.69 18.84
C ASP A 151 -2.11 18.09 17.93
N GLU A 152 -2.40 18.26 16.64
CA GLU A 152 -1.44 18.77 15.67
C GLU A 152 -1.52 20.30 15.59
N PRO A 153 -0.40 21.00 15.40
CA PRO A 153 -0.43 22.40 15.02
C PRO A 153 -1.21 22.54 13.69
N GLY A 154 -2.04 23.57 13.60
CA GLY A 154 -3.04 23.79 12.56
C GLY A 154 -2.71 23.28 11.18
N GLN A 155 -3.59 22.42 10.65
CA GLN A 155 -3.49 21.91 9.29
C GLN A 155 -3.66 23.03 8.28
N GLN A 156 -2.87 22.98 7.23
CA GLN A 156 -2.97 23.93 6.13
C GLN A 156 -4.29 23.67 5.36
N PRO A 157 -5.17 24.68 5.18
CA PRO A 157 -6.51 24.48 4.63
C PRO A 157 -6.55 23.92 3.19
N TRP A 158 -5.44 24.03 2.45
CA TRP A 158 -5.34 23.59 1.05
C TRP A 158 -4.84 22.16 0.87
N LEU A 159 -4.62 21.42 1.98
CA LEU A 159 -4.23 20.03 1.89
C LEU A 159 -5.46 19.14 1.88
N ASP A 160 -5.55 18.28 0.89
CA ASP A 160 -6.67 17.35 0.72
C ASP A 160 -6.72 16.26 1.81
N HIS A 161 -5.61 16.07 2.52
CA HIS A 161 -5.53 15.06 3.56
C HIS A 161 -5.96 15.63 4.92
N ARG A 162 -7.02 15.05 5.47
CA ARG A 162 -7.48 15.36 6.82
C ARG A 162 -6.74 14.51 7.83
N LEU A 163 -6.39 15.12 8.97
CA LEU A 163 -5.89 14.41 10.14
C LEU A 163 -6.80 13.24 10.49
N ARG A 164 -6.24 12.04 10.56
CA ARG A 164 -6.95 10.83 10.98
C ARG A 164 -6.20 10.17 12.13
N ARG A 165 -6.88 9.96 13.25
CA ARG A 165 -6.33 9.16 14.34
C ARG A 165 -6.44 7.68 13.99
N ARG A 166 -5.30 7.00 14.05
CA ARG A 166 -5.15 5.61 13.66
C ARG A 166 -4.74 4.77 14.84
N LEU A 167 -5.34 3.59 14.95
CA LEU A 167 -5.01 2.57 15.94
C LEU A 167 -4.18 1.47 15.29
N HIS A 168 -2.98 1.21 15.81
CA HIS A 168 -2.20 0.03 15.50
C HIS A 168 -2.11 -0.84 16.74
N VAL A 169 -2.14 -2.16 16.55
CA VAL A 169 -2.10 -3.13 17.66
C VAL A 169 -1.03 -4.17 17.36
N SER A 170 -0.24 -4.52 18.38
CA SER A 170 0.68 -5.66 18.29
C SER A 170 -0.10 -6.97 18.18
N GLY A 171 0.42 -7.97 17.45
CA GLY A 171 -0.28 -9.24 17.25
C GLY A 171 -0.74 -9.89 18.55
N CYS A 172 0.05 -9.80 19.63
CA CYS A 172 -0.31 -10.32 20.96
C CYS A 172 -1.35 -9.46 21.73
N GLY A 173 -1.74 -8.30 21.23
CA GLY A 173 -2.71 -7.41 21.87
C GLY A 173 -2.21 -6.63 23.09
N ARG A 174 -0.95 -6.84 23.51
CA ARG A 174 -0.40 -6.13 24.67
C ARG A 174 -0.09 -4.66 24.40
N PHE A 175 0.44 -4.34 23.22
CA PHE A 175 0.83 -2.99 22.87
C PHE A 175 -0.12 -2.43 21.81
N ALA A 176 -0.47 -1.17 22.00
CA ALA A 176 -1.18 -0.40 20.99
C ALA A 176 -0.45 0.91 20.70
N ALA A 177 -0.64 1.46 19.51
CA ALA A 177 -0.19 2.79 19.18
C ALA A 177 -1.35 3.59 18.62
N VAL A 178 -1.51 4.82 19.11
CA VAL A 178 -2.42 5.82 18.54
C VAL A 178 -1.56 6.88 17.89
N VAL A 179 -1.70 7.04 16.58
CA VAL A 179 -0.93 8.00 15.78
C VAL A 179 -1.84 8.91 14.99
N ASN A 180 -1.31 10.05 14.61
CA ASN A 180 -1.97 10.99 13.71
C ASN A 180 -1.48 10.75 12.28
N ASP A 181 -2.27 10.02 11.47
CA ASP A 181 -2.04 9.95 10.02
C ASP A 181 -2.16 11.36 9.42
N PHE A 182 -1.25 11.72 8.53
CA PHE A 182 -1.08 13.06 7.99
C PHE A 182 -0.74 14.11 9.06
N GLY A 183 -0.03 13.65 10.09
CA GLY A 183 0.41 14.42 11.24
C GLY A 183 1.79 13.97 11.71
N ARG A 184 2.18 14.51 12.85
CA ARG A 184 3.52 14.39 13.41
C ARG A 184 3.61 13.46 14.61
N TYR A 185 2.53 13.36 15.39
CA TYR A 185 2.59 12.80 16.72
C TYR A 185 1.86 11.46 16.87
N GLY A 186 2.28 10.71 17.86
CA GLY A 186 1.61 9.50 18.32
C GLY A 186 2.13 9.03 19.68
N ARG A 187 1.53 7.94 20.17
CA ARG A 187 1.93 7.31 21.44
C ARG A 187 1.81 5.80 21.31
N VAL A 188 2.81 5.09 21.83
CA VAL A 188 2.74 3.65 22.08
C VAL A 188 2.40 3.44 23.55
N VAL A 189 1.48 2.53 23.82
CA VAL A 189 1.00 2.23 25.17
C VAL A 189 1.06 0.73 25.46
N ASP A 190 1.31 0.36 26.72
CA ASP A 190 1.21 -1.00 27.24
C ASP A 190 -0.20 -1.18 27.85
N LEU A 191 -1.04 -1.96 27.19
CA LEU A 191 -2.43 -2.21 27.59
C LEU A 191 -2.53 -3.09 28.85
N ASP A 192 -1.59 -4.02 29.06
CA ASP A 192 -1.52 -4.83 30.28
C ASP A 192 -1.22 -4.00 31.52
N ARG A 193 -0.68 -2.79 31.32
CA ARG A 193 -0.38 -1.81 32.37
C ARG A 193 -1.41 -0.66 32.39
N GLY A 194 -2.61 -0.88 31.85
CA GLY A 194 -3.69 0.10 31.84
C GLY A 194 -3.42 1.31 30.95
N GLY A 195 -2.66 1.15 29.87
CA GLY A 195 -2.40 2.20 28.90
C GLY A 195 -1.22 3.12 29.25
N VAL A 196 -0.28 2.65 30.07
CA VAL A 196 0.95 3.40 30.34
C VAL A 196 1.68 3.69 29.02
N VAL A 197 1.97 4.97 28.77
CA VAL A 197 2.76 5.39 27.58
C VAL A 197 4.20 4.88 27.76
N THR A 198 4.64 4.05 26.84
CA THR A 198 5.99 3.49 26.80
C THR A 198 6.89 4.22 25.80
N LEU A 199 6.31 4.83 24.78
CA LEU A 199 7.04 5.60 23.77
C LEU A 199 6.18 6.76 23.26
N ALA A 200 6.69 7.97 23.39
CA ALA A 200 6.15 9.14 22.71
C ALA A 200 6.76 9.23 21.30
N LEU A 201 5.89 9.37 20.30
CA LEU A 201 6.30 9.40 18.89
C LEU A 201 6.30 10.84 18.37
N ASP A 202 7.37 11.20 17.68
CA ASP A 202 7.52 12.45 16.93
C ASP A 202 8.21 12.15 15.58
N GLY A 203 7.44 12.21 14.50
CA GLY A 203 7.90 11.94 13.15
C GLY A 203 8.55 13.14 12.45
N GLY A 204 8.74 14.27 13.16
CA GLY A 204 9.18 15.55 12.59
C GLY A 204 8.08 16.30 11.86
N ASP A 205 8.29 17.58 11.62
CA ASP A 205 7.31 18.52 11.07
C ASP A 205 7.43 18.73 9.55
N TYR A 206 8.54 18.30 8.93
CA TYR A 206 8.79 18.54 7.53
C TYR A 206 7.88 17.69 6.65
N HIS A 207 6.88 18.31 6.02
CA HIS A 207 5.87 17.68 5.17
C HIS A 207 5.14 16.49 5.81
N ALA A 208 4.97 16.48 7.13
CA ALA A 208 4.31 15.40 7.87
C ALA A 208 2.87 15.14 7.40
N ASN A 209 2.23 16.14 6.81
CA ASN A 209 0.85 16.14 6.33
C ASN A 209 0.67 15.53 4.91
N THR A 210 1.74 15.12 4.25
CA THR A 210 1.67 14.52 2.90
C THR A 210 1.56 13.00 2.89
N VAL A 211 1.83 12.35 4.03
CA VAL A 211 1.85 10.90 4.18
C VAL A 211 1.20 10.45 5.48
N PRO A 212 0.63 9.23 5.55
CA PRO A 212 0.24 8.62 6.82
C PRO A 212 1.44 8.51 7.76
N PHE A 213 1.20 8.49 9.07
CA PHE A 213 2.28 8.24 10.04
C PHE A 213 2.83 6.83 9.87
N ALA A 214 4.09 6.71 9.46
CA ALA A 214 4.73 5.42 9.28
C ALA A 214 4.88 4.70 10.62
N LEU A 215 4.05 3.66 10.86
CA LEU A 215 4.14 2.79 12.01
C LEU A 215 3.60 1.40 11.69
N VAL A 216 4.32 0.36 12.15
CA VAL A 216 3.83 -1.02 12.15
C VAL A 216 4.45 -1.79 13.31
N PHE A 217 3.65 -2.65 13.96
CA PHE A 217 4.19 -3.66 14.86
C PHE A 217 4.65 -4.87 14.05
N ALA A 218 5.82 -5.40 14.41
CA ALA A 218 6.36 -6.63 13.88
C ALA A 218 6.74 -7.58 15.02
N ARG A 219 7.09 -8.82 14.67
CA ARG A 219 7.58 -9.80 15.63
C ARG A 219 8.94 -10.33 15.17
N VAL A 220 9.92 -10.30 16.06
CA VAL A 220 11.26 -10.84 15.82
C VAL A 220 11.62 -11.76 16.98
N ASP A 221 11.94 -13.02 16.67
CA ASP A 221 12.23 -14.07 17.66
C ASP A 221 11.14 -14.19 18.75
N GLY A 222 9.87 -14.08 18.33
CA GLY A 222 8.71 -14.14 19.21
C GLY A 222 8.43 -12.86 20.02
N ARG A 223 9.29 -11.84 19.94
CA ARG A 223 9.14 -10.57 20.66
C ARG A 223 8.53 -9.50 19.78
N PRO A 224 7.58 -8.71 20.29
CA PRO A 224 7.05 -7.57 19.55
C PRO A 224 8.13 -6.47 19.45
N VAL A 225 8.21 -5.85 18.29
CA VAL A 225 8.95 -4.62 18.03
C VAL A 225 8.03 -3.63 17.32
N VAL A 226 8.31 -2.34 17.41
CA VAL A 226 7.61 -1.30 16.68
C VAL A 226 8.56 -0.58 15.74
N VAL A 227 8.23 -0.62 14.45
CA VAL A 227 8.87 0.19 13.41
C VAL A 227 8.11 1.48 13.31
N HIS A 228 8.78 2.62 13.38
CA HIS A 228 8.09 3.90 13.38
C HIS A 228 8.96 5.03 12.79
N ARG A 229 8.30 6.06 12.30
CA ARG A 229 8.96 7.28 11.84
C ARG A 229 9.51 8.07 13.03
N THR A 230 10.80 8.44 12.95
CA THR A 230 11.49 9.30 13.92
C THR A 230 11.87 10.65 13.32
N ARG A 231 11.88 10.76 12.01
CA ARG A 231 12.01 11.99 11.20
C ARG A 231 11.30 11.77 9.87
N TRP A 232 11.08 12.82 9.12
CA TRP A 232 10.45 12.75 7.80
C TRP A 232 11.13 11.71 6.86
N ASN A 233 12.43 11.55 6.96
CA ASN A 233 13.26 10.69 6.13
C ASN A 233 13.94 9.55 6.91
N ARG A 234 13.42 9.18 8.08
CA ARG A 234 14.02 8.15 8.91
C ARG A 234 12.97 7.29 9.60
N LEU A 235 13.17 6.00 9.45
CA LEU A 235 12.51 4.98 10.26
C LEU A 235 13.49 4.41 11.29
N ASP A 236 12.98 4.00 12.41
CA ASP A 236 13.70 3.27 13.45
C ASP A 236 12.84 2.14 14.00
N VAL A 237 13.49 1.19 14.66
CA VAL A 237 12.83 0.11 15.38
C VAL A 237 13.05 0.32 16.87
N SER A 238 11.98 0.21 17.66
CA SER A 238 12.03 0.29 19.12
C SER A 238 11.43 -0.93 19.79
N ASP A 239 11.86 -1.22 21.02
CA ASP A 239 11.17 -2.11 21.92
C ASP A 239 9.90 -1.40 22.46
N PRO A 240 8.69 -1.92 22.18
CA PRO A 240 7.46 -1.25 22.61
C PRO A 240 7.23 -1.29 24.14
N ALA A 241 7.95 -2.15 24.89
CA ALA A 241 7.81 -2.24 26.35
C ALA A 241 8.64 -1.19 27.09
N THR A 242 9.80 -0.83 26.55
CA THR A 242 10.76 0.07 27.18
C THR A 242 10.91 1.40 26.47
N GLY A 243 10.53 1.47 25.19
CA GLY A 243 10.80 2.61 24.29
C GLY A 243 12.26 2.66 23.82
N GLU A 244 13.08 1.66 24.13
CA GLU A 244 14.49 1.59 23.73
C GLU A 244 14.61 1.50 22.21
N LEU A 245 15.48 2.32 21.63
CA LEU A 245 15.74 2.37 20.22
C LEU A 245 16.73 1.26 19.81
N LEU A 246 16.24 0.21 19.13
CA LEU A 246 17.03 -0.96 18.74
C LEU A 246 17.93 -0.69 17.52
N THR A 247 17.61 0.31 16.71
CA THR A 247 18.38 0.72 15.52
C THR A 247 19.07 2.07 15.74
N ALA A 248 19.43 2.38 16.99
CA ALA A 248 20.14 3.60 17.33
C ALA A 248 21.43 3.73 16.51
N ARG A 249 21.62 4.88 15.87
CA ARG A 249 22.80 5.20 15.09
C ARG A 249 23.15 6.66 15.14
N GLU A 250 24.43 6.97 15.21
CA GLU A 250 24.92 8.31 15.01
C GLU A 250 25.01 8.58 13.50
N LEU A 251 24.49 9.73 13.09
CA LEU A 251 24.58 10.20 11.72
C LEU A 251 25.71 11.20 11.64
N GLU A 252 26.92 10.72 11.32
CA GLU A 252 28.05 11.60 11.06
C GLU A 252 27.81 12.45 9.80
N LYS A 253 28.02 13.74 9.93
CA LYS A 253 28.01 14.66 8.76
C LYS A 253 29.33 14.44 8.00
N THR A 254 29.24 14.09 6.73
CA THR A 254 30.45 14.06 5.88
C THR A 254 30.90 15.47 5.55
N ALA A 255 32.22 15.72 5.62
CA ALA A 255 32.82 17.04 5.37
C ALA A 255 32.51 17.59 3.97
N GLU A 256 32.26 16.71 3.00
CA GLU A 256 32.06 17.08 1.59
C GLU A 256 30.61 17.48 1.23
N ARG A 257 29.58 17.08 1.99
CA ARG A 257 28.18 17.27 1.60
C ARG A 257 27.27 17.91 2.65
N ASN A 258 27.72 18.25 3.83
CA ASN A 258 26.87 18.72 4.95
C ASN A 258 25.61 17.84 5.20
N ARG A 259 25.61 16.61 4.69
CA ARG A 259 24.58 15.58 4.87
C ARG A 259 25.19 14.39 5.60
N PRO A 260 24.44 13.71 6.47
CA PRO A 260 24.92 12.47 7.11
C PRO A 260 25.28 11.39 6.07
N ALA A 261 26.18 10.48 6.41
CA ALA A 261 26.29 9.20 5.72
C ALA A 261 24.92 8.49 5.74
N HIS A 262 24.61 7.68 4.74
CA HIS A 262 23.32 6.97 4.64
C HIS A 262 22.08 7.89 4.63
N HIS A 263 22.23 9.14 4.17
CA HIS A 263 21.11 10.07 4.05
C HIS A 263 20.17 9.62 2.93
N LEU A 264 18.93 9.30 3.29
CA LEU A 264 17.86 9.02 2.36
C LEU A 264 17.00 10.27 2.20
N ASP A 265 16.81 10.74 0.97
CA ASP A 265 15.91 11.86 0.65
C ASP A 265 14.54 11.30 0.26
N TYR A 266 13.78 10.85 1.28
CA TYR A 266 12.59 10.06 1.08
C TYR A 266 11.59 10.29 2.24
N PHE A 267 10.35 10.60 1.91
CA PHE A 267 9.28 10.79 2.87
C PHE A 267 8.60 9.46 3.14
N HIS A 268 8.85 8.89 4.30
CA HIS A 268 8.28 7.61 4.72
C HIS A 268 6.78 7.72 4.91
N GLY A 269 6.03 6.92 4.15
CA GLY A 269 4.59 6.83 4.18
C GLY A 269 4.07 5.62 4.95
N ARG A 270 3.03 4.97 4.44
CA ARG A 270 2.45 3.79 5.06
C ARG A 270 3.43 2.62 5.05
N VAL A 271 3.80 2.15 6.25
CA VAL A 271 4.67 0.97 6.42
C VAL A 271 3.84 -0.27 6.73
N LEU A 272 4.17 -1.38 6.09
CA LEU A 272 3.61 -2.70 6.33
C LEU A 272 4.71 -3.70 6.67
N CYS A 273 4.34 -4.74 7.44
CA CYS A 273 5.20 -5.90 7.70
C CYS A 273 4.57 -7.14 7.06
N SER A 274 5.37 -7.98 6.39
CA SER A 274 4.91 -9.26 5.88
C SER A 274 4.42 -10.15 7.03
N PRO A 275 3.46 -11.08 6.80
CA PRO A 275 2.87 -11.90 7.86
C PRO A 275 3.88 -12.62 8.76
N GLY A 276 4.94 -13.17 8.20
CA GLY A 276 6.01 -13.84 8.94
C GLY A 276 7.10 -12.91 9.49
N GLY A 277 6.97 -11.57 9.37
CA GLY A 277 7.94 -10.61 9.90
C GLY A 277 9.25 -10.51 9.10
N ARG A 278 9.26 -11.02 7.87
CA ARG A 278 10.48 -11.11 7.07
C ARG A 278 10.82 -9.81 6.35
N PHE A 279 9.82 -9.15 5.77
CA PHE A 279 9.97 -7.94 4.97
C PHE A 279 9.13 -6.80 5.52
N LEU A 280 9.63 -5.60 5.34
CA LEU A 280 8.90 -4.34 5.49
C LEU A 280 8.70 -3.73 4.11
N ALA A 281 7.56 -3.08 3.91
CA ALA A 281 7.26 -2.32 2.71
C ALA A 281 6.75 -0.93 3.10
N ASP A 282 7.11 0.07 2.32
CA ASP A 282 6.81 1.48 2.55
C ASP A 282 6.32 2.13 1.24
N ASP A 283 5.21 2.86 1.30
CA ASP A 283 4.69 3.65 0.20
C ASP A 283 4.97 5.14 0.44
N GLY A 284 6.21 5.53 0.25
CA GLY A 284 6.66 6.90 0.41
C GLY A 284 7.00 7.56 -0.93
N TRP A 285 7.53 8.79 -0.86
CA TRP A 285 7.82 9.61 -2.03
C TRP A 285 9.15 10.39 -1.88
N VAL A 286 9.70 10.81 -3.00
CA VAL A 286 10.88 11.67 -3.09
C VAL A 286 10.52 13.01 -3.74
N TRP A 287 11.37 14.04 -3.56
CA TRP A 287 11.19 15.29 -4.26
C TRP A 287 11.15 15.09 -5.78
N HIS A 288 10.36 15.92 -6.46
CA HIS A 288 9.95 16.00 -7.86
C HIS A 288 8.60 15.37 -8.20
N PRO A 289 7.71 15.44 -7.31
CA PRO A 289 7.22 14.57 -6.28
C PRO A 289 6.85 13.19 -6.86
N VAL A 290 7.76 12.25 -6.67
CA VAL A 290 7.66 10.89 -7.22
C VAL A 290 7.38 9.90 -6.10
N GLY A 291 6.29 9.15 -6.16
CA GLY A 291 6.02 8.00 -5.29
C GLY A 291 6.95 6.84 -5.64
N VAL A 292 7.61 6.29 -4.62
CA VAL A 292 8.60 5.20 -4.79
C VAL A 292 8.36 4.12 -3.74
N PRO A 293 7.37 3.24 -3.93
CA PRO A 293 7.21 2.10 -3.04
C PRO A 293 8.51 1.32 -2.91
N SER A 294 8.87 1.00 -1.67
CA SER A 294 10.13 0.31 -1.36
C SER A 294 9.91 -0.88 -0.46
N VAL A 295 10.80 -1.86 -0.51
CA VAL A 295 10.77 -3.05 0.35
C VAL A 295 12.18 -3.39 0.82
N TRP A 296 12.32 -3.88 2.07
CA TRP A 296 13.58 -4.36 2.62
C TRP A 296 13.34 -5.43 3.68
N ALA A 297 14.39 -6.19 4.02
CA ALA A 297 14.32 -7.23 5.03
C ALA A 297 14.45 -6.63 6.44
N LEU A 298 13.61 -7.09 7.39
CA LEU A 298 13.65 -6.62 8.77
C LEU A 298 14.83 -7.18 9.55
N ARG A 299 15.19 -8.45 9.33
CA ARG A 299 16.22 -9.13 10.12
C ARG A 299 17.61 -8.51 10.01
N PRO A 300 18.16 -8.23 8.81
CA PRO A 300 19.45 -7.56 8.67
C PRO A 300 19.52 -6.20 9.39
N TRP A 301 18.41 -5.48 9.43
CA TRP A 301 18.30 -4.18 10.11
C TRP A 301 18.55 -4.31 11.62
N LEU A 302 18.04 -5.37 12.24
CA LEU A 302 18.21 -5.63 13.67
C LEU A 302 19.50 -6.39 14.01
N ASP A 303 20.06 -7.15 13.08
CA ASP A 303 21.28 -7.95 13.27
C ASP A 303 22.60 -7.15 13.04
N GLY A 304 22.51 -5.83 12.88
CA GLY A 304 23.68 -4.95 12.87
C GLY A 304 23.78 -3.94 11.73
N ASN A 305 23.01 -4.09 10.63
CA ASN A 305 22.95 -3.06 9.61
C ASN A 305 21.90 -2.00 9.97
N VAL A 306 22.18 -1.16 10.93
CA VAL A 306 21.24 -0.13 11.43
C VAL A 306 20.79 0.88 10.37
N CYS A 307 21.39 0.91 9.18
CA CYS A 307 21.03 1.74 8.03
C CYS A 307 20.31 0.96 6.93
N GLU A 308 19.77 -0.24 7.21
CA GLU A 308 19.12 -1.09 6.21
C GLU A 308 17.95 -0.41 5.50
N SER A 309 17.19 0.41 6.22
CA SER A 309 16.05 1.15 5.65
C SER A 309 16.44 2.31 4.73
N GLU A 310 17.68 2.81 4.83
CA GLU A 310 18.16 3.91 4.00
C GLU A 310 18.78 3.40 2.69
N ASP A 311 19.88 2.66 2.80
CA ASP A 311 20.67 2.18 1.66
C ASP A 311 21.20 0.74 1.85
N GLY A 312 20.54 -0.03 2.71
CA GLY A 312 20.91 -1.41 2.97
C GLY A 312 20.82 -2.33 1.74
N PRO A 313 21.59 -3.42 1.74
CA PRO A 313 21.73 -4.31 0.59
C PRO A 313 20.42 -5.03 0.21
N THR A 314 19.44 -5.10 1.11
CA THR A 314 18.15 -5.72 0.80
C THR A 314 17.08 -4.72 0.38
N ARG A 315 17.34 -3.41 0.49
CA ARG A 315 16.38 -2.38 0.09
C ARG A 315 16.22 -2.36 -1.44
N ARG A 316 14.95 -2.37 -1.88
CA ARG A 316 14.57 -2.30 -3.29
C ARG A 316 13.53 -1.21 -3.48
N ALA A 317 13.77 -0.26 -4.39
CA ALA A 317 12.75 0.57 -4.99
C ALA A 317 12.00 -0.27 -6.03
N LEU A 318 10.68 -0.26 -6.02
CA LEU A 318 9.88 -1.15 -6.84
C LEU A 318 9.44 -0.49 -8.15
N CYS A 319 8.92 0.72 -8.07
CA CYS A 319 8.49 1.50 -9.23
C CYS A 319 8.53 2.99 -8.91
N HIS A 320 8.44 3.81 -9.93
CA HIS A 320 8.34 5.26 -9.83
C HIS A 320 6.98 5.69 -10.38
N ARG A 321 6.31 6.63 -9.68
CA ARG A 321 4.97 7.10 -10.04
C ARG A 321 4.90 8.60 -9.76
N ASP A 322 4.93 9.39 -10.82
CA ASP A 322 4.91 10.84 -10.70
C ASP A 322 3.58 11.30 -10.06
N TYR A 323 3.68 12.15 -9.06
CA TYR A 323 2.57 12.70 -8.28
C TYR A 323 1.66 11.67 -7.60
N HIS A 324 2.03 10.39 -7.55
CA HIS A 324 1.19 9.33 -6.99
C HIS A 324 1.88 8.54 -5.86
N TRP A 325 1.39 8.71 -4.63
CA TRP A 325 1.75 7.95 -3.42
C TRP A 325 0.51 7.79 -2.53
N ASN A 326 0.63 7.19 -1.36
CA ASN A 326 -0.48 6.83 -0.46
C ASN A 326 -1.48 5.84 -1.08
N GLY A 327 -1.05 5.08 -2.09
CA GLY A 327 -1.86 4.06 -2.73
C GLY A 327 -2.05 2.81 -1.85
N PRO A 328 -2.92 1.88 -2.25
CA PRO A 328 -3.05 0.61 -1.56
C PRO A 328 -1.78 -0.24 -1.71
N LEU A 329 -1.39 -0.87 -0.60
CA LEU A 329 -0.22 -1.74 -0.49
C LEU A 329 -0.59 -2.95 0.37
N CYS A 330 -0.25 -4.18 -0.08
CA CYS A 330 -0.59 -5.40 0.64
C CYS A 330 0.39 -6.53 0.36
N PHE A 331 0.91 -7.17 1.41
CA PHE A 331 1.62 -8.42 1.24
C PHE A 331 0.64 -9.57 0.95
N VAL A 332 0.93 -10.35 -0.10
CA VAL A 332 0.27 -11.62 -0.40
C VAL A 332 1.19 -12.76 0.06
N GLY A 333 0.93 -13.27 1.26
CA GLY A 333 1.89 -14.12 1.96
C GLY A 333 3.16 -13.36 2.36
N ASP A 334 4.27 -14.06 2.52
CA ASP A 334 5.52 -13.48 3.02
C ASP A 334 6.43 -12.89 1.95
N THR A 335 6.21 -13.24 0.69
CA THR A 335 7.19 -12.97 -0.37
C THR A 335 6.66 -12.16 -1.54
N LEU A 336 5.35 -11.99 -1.65
CA LEU A 336 4.75 -11.19 -2.70
C LEU A 336 4.20 -9.88 -2.14
N LEU A 337 4.43 -8.79 -2.85
CA LEU A 337 3.92 -7.47 -2.51
C LEU A 337 3.07 -6.92 -3.66
N ALA A 338 1.81 -6.68 -3.38
CA ALA A 338 0.90 -5.99 -4.27
C ALA A 338 1.00 -4.48 -4.04
N VAL A 339 1.29 -3.72 -5.09
CA VAL A 339 1.38 -2.25 -5.11
C VAL A 339 0.26 -1.71 -5.98
N GLY A 340 -0.48 -0.74 -5.46
CA GLY A 340 -1.64 -0.17 -6.14
C GLY A 340 -1.28 0.87 -7.17
N GLY A 341 -2.10 0.89 -8.22
CA GLY A 341 -1.96 1.80 -9.34
C GLY A 341 -1.11 1.24 -10.48
N ILE A 342 -1.63 1.40 -11.68
CA ILE A 342 -0.98 0.99 -12.93
C ILE A 342 -0.82 2.24 -13.77
N GLY A 343 0.41 2.62 -13.98
CA GLY A 343 0.82 3.86 -14.63
C GLY A 343 2.05 4.41 -13.97
N ASP A 344 2.63 5.43 -14.58
CA ASP A 344 3.84 6.09 -14.11
C ASP A 344 3.57 7.53 -13.66
N ASP A 345 2.32 8.00 -13.81
CA ASP A 345 1.88 9.35 -13.50
C ASP A 345 0.44 9.33 -12.95
N ASP A 346 0.13 10.21 -11.98
CA ASP A 346 -1.20 10.26 -11.32
C ASP A 346 -2.35 10.53 -12.30
N GLU A 347 -2.14 11.39 -13.30
CA GLU A 347 -3.18 11.72 -14.30
C GLU A 347 -3.54 10.53 -15.20
N THR A 348 -2.61 9.57 -15.34
CA THR A 348 -2.78 8.38 -16.18
C THR A 348 -2.98 7.11 -15.38
N MET A 349 -3.03 7.21 -14.04
CA MET A 349 -3.12 6.07 -13.14
C MET A 349 -4.43 5.31 -13.30
N LEU A 350 -4.34 4.01 -13.51
CA LEU A 350 -5.50 3.10 -13.54
C LEU A 350 -5.61 2.31 -12.23
N PRO A 351 -6.83 2.04 -11.75
CA PRO A 351 -7.03 1.10 -10.65
C PRO A 351 -6.50 -0.29 -11.01
N GLY A 352 -5.67 -0.86 -10.15
CA GLY A 352 -5.12 -2.19 -10.37
C GLY A 352 -3.89 -2.47 -9.52
N VAL A 353 -3.28 -3.60 -9.79
CA VAL A 353 -2.16 -4.18 -9.04
C VAL A 353 -0.94 -4.31 -9.94
N ARG A 354 0.21 -3.91 -9.40
CA ARG A 354 1.54 -4.38 -9.79
C ARG A 354 2.03 -5.34 -8.71
N LEU A 355 2.30 -6.59 -9.04
CA LEU A 355 2.72 -7.63 -8.09
C LEU A 355 4.23 -7.84 -8.18
N PHE A 356 4.93 -7.71 -7.05
CA PHE A 356 6.38 -7.82 -6.96
C PHE A 356 6.81 -9.00 -6.09
N ASP A 357 7.93 -9.61 -6.43
CA ASP A 357 8.69 -10.46 -5.51
C ASP A 357 9.46 -9.56 -4.53
N ALA A 358 9.17 -9.67 -3.25
CA ALA A 358 9.70 -8.79 -2.22
C ALA A 358 11.21 -8.92 -2.00
N ALA A 359 11.80 -10.08 -2.29
CA ALA A 359 13.24 -10.31 -2.09
C ALA A 359 14.07 -9.69 -3.22
N SER A 360 13.64 -9.84 -4.45
CA SER A 360 14.36 -9.34 -5.63
C SER A 360 13.94 -7.94 -6.07
N GLY A 361 12.71 -7.50 -5.70
CA GLY A 361 12.08 -6.29 -6.22
C GLY A 361 11.57 -6.43 -7.66
N ARG A 362 11.59 -7.65 -8.22
CA ARG A 362 11.15 -7.90 -9.60
C ARG A 362 9.62 -7.88 -9.70
N GLU A 363 9.09 -7.12 -10.64
CA GLU A 363 7.68 -7.17 -11.03
C GLU A 363 7.37 -8.51 -11.71
N LEU A 364 6.31 -9.17 -11.25
CA LEU A 364 5.90 -10.49 -11.71
C LEU A 364 4.72 -10.43 -12.67
N THR A 365 3.73 -9.61 -12.32
CA THR A 365 2.52 -9.46 -13.13
C THR A 365 1.80 -8.15 -12.77
N THR A 366 0.94 -7.73 -13.68
CA THR A 366 0.13 -6.52 -13.54
C THR A 366 -1.29 -6.82 -14.03
N PHE A 367 -2.31 -6.37 -13.29
CA PHE A 367 -3.70 -6.55 -13.69
C PHE A 367 -4.59 -5.44 -13.16
N ALA A 368 -5.63 -5.10 -13.93
CA ALA A 368 -6.57 -4.05 -13.62
C ALA A 368 -7.69 -4.53 -12.67
N GLY A 369 -8.34 -3.60 -12.01
CA GLY A 369 -9.57 -3.76 -11.27
C GLY A 369 -9.49 -3.51 -9.77
N PRO A 370 -8.53 -4.07 -9.01
CA PRO A 370 -8.48 -3.84 -7.57
C PRO A 370 -8.34 -2.36 -7.21
N ALA A 371 -9.24 -1.88 -6.34
CA ALA A 371 -9.25 -0.51 -5.84
C ALA A 371 -9.62 -0.50 -4.34
N GLY A 372 -9.48 0.65 -3.68
CA GLY A 372 -9.78 0.82 -2.26
C GLY A 372 -8.74 0.19 -1.34
N ALA A 373 -9.14 -0.19 -0.13
CA ALA A 373 -8.24 -0.85 0.83
C ALA A 373 -8.04 -2.33 0.47
N TRP A 374 -6.81 -2.83 0.68
CA TRP A 374 -6.45 -4.19 0.33
C TRP A 374 -6.06 -5.03 1.52
N PHE A 375 -6.43 -6.32 1.43
CA PHE A 375 -6.12 -7.37 2.41
C PHE A 375 -5.74 -8.66 1.69
N SER A 376 -5.09 -9.58 2.39
CA SER A 376 -4.77 -10.89 1.82
C SER A 376 -4.77 -11.97 2.89
N ASP A 377 -5.20 -13.17 2.53
CA ASP A 377 -5.07 -14.39 3.34
C ASP A 377 -3.78 -15.20 3.02
N GLY A 378 -2.92 -14.63 2.19
CA GLY A 378 -1.69 -15.26 1.70
C GLY A 378 -1.86 -16.02 0.37
N ARG A 379 -3.09 -16.19 -0.11
CA ARG A 379 -3.44 -16.84 -1.37
C ARG A 379 -4.25 -15.93 -2.28
N ARG A 380 -5.24 -15.24 -1.71
CA ARG A 380 -6.14 -14.32 -2.40
C ARG A 380 -5.80 -12.89 -2.04
N LEU A 381 -6.06 -11.98 -2.94
CA LEU A 381 -6.09 -10.55 -2.67
C LEU A 381 -7.56 -10.13 -2.55
N TYR A 382 -7.86 -9.34 -1.55
CA TYR A 382 -9.17 -8.75 -1.29
C TYR A 382 -9.09 -7.25 -1.49
N SER A 383 -10.03 -6.66 -2.22
CA SER A 383 -10.14 -5.20 -2.36
C SER A 383 -11.51 -4.72 -1.89
N ALA A 384 -11.49 -3.71 -1.00
CA ALA A 384 -12.70 -3.10 -0.45
C ALA A 384 -13.20 -2.00 -1.41
N HIS A 385 -14.04 -2.40 -2.35
CA HIS A 385 -14.64 -1.53 -3.34
C HIS A 385 -15.92 -0.88 -2.80
N PRO A 386 -16.39 0.27 -3.31
CA PRO A 386 -17.65 0.90 -2.86
C PRO A 386 -18.89 0.00 -2.97
N ASP A 387 -18.94 -0.92 -3.94
CA ASP A 387 -20.03 -1.88 -4.16
C ASP A 387 -19.89 -3.18 -3.35
N GLY A 388 -18.73 -3.41 -2.71
CA GLY A 388 -18.49 -4.58 -1.87
C GLY A 388 -17.04 -5.04 -1.84
N LEU A 389 -16.83 -6.22 -1.27
CA LEU A 389 -15.53 -6.88 -1.21
C LEU A 389 -15.32 -7.69 -2.48
N HIS A 390 -14.30 -7.37 -3.26
CA HIS A 390 -13.89 -8.15 -4.42
C HIS A 390 -12.74 -9.10 -4.05
N VAL A 391 -12.78 -10.30 -4.61
CA VAL A 391 -11.79 -11.36 -4.36
C VAL A 391 -11.04 -11.65 -5.66
N TRP A 392 -9.73 -11.66 -5.59
CA TRP A 392 -8.84 -11.78 -6.73
C TRP A 392 -7.84 -12.94 -6.54
N ASP A 393 -7.56 -13.64 -7.63
CA ASP A 393 -6.35 -14.46 -7.75
C ASP A 393 -5.18 -13.56 -8.13
N PRO A 394 -4.23 -13.28 -7.23
CA PRO A 394 -3.17 -12.30 -7.48
C PRO A 394 -2.15 -12.76 -8.54
N LEU A 395 -2.08 -14.06 -8.83
CA LEU A 395 -1.13 -14.60 -9.81
C LEU A 395 -1.67 -14.54 -11.23
N THR A 396 -2.99 -14.69 -11.38
CA THR A 396 -3.64 -14.69 -12.72
C THR A 396 -4.38 -13.39 -13.01
N GLY A 397 -4.60 -12.54 -11.99
CA GLY A 397 -5.32 -11.27 -12.11
C GLY A 397 -6.84 -11.42 -12.28
N HIS A 398 -7.40 -12.63 -12.12
CA HIS A 398 -8.83 -12.83 -12.27
C HIS A 398 -9.59 -12.43 -11.01
N ARG A 399 -10.71 -11.73 -11.19
CA ARG A 399 -11.72 -11.59 -10.14
C ARG A 399 -12.45 -12.93 -10.00
N THR A 400 -12.35 -13.54 -8.81
CA THR A 400 -12.90 -14.87 -8.55
C THR A 400 -14.24 -14.82 -7.83
N ALA A 401 -14.49 -13.77 -7.04
CA ALA A 401 -15.76 -13.61 -6.32
C ALA A 401 -16.01 -12.17 -5.89
N MET A 402 -17.22 -11.92 -5.40
CA MET A 402 -17.61 -10.65 -4.78
C MET A 402 -18.57 -10.91 -3.62
N VAL A 403 -18.43 -10.12 -2.53
CA VAL A 403 -19.41 -10.05 -1.43
C VAL A 403 -20.05 -8.68 -1.48
N PRO A 404 -21.27 -8.55 -2.06
CA PRO A 404 -21.91 -7.27 -2.27
C PRO A 404 -22.20 -6.50 -0.97
N GLY A 405 -21.98 -5.20 -0.95
CA GLY A 405 -22.33 -4.31 0.16
C GLY A 405 -21.51 -4.53 1.43
N PHE A 406 -20.44 -5.32 1.39
CA PHE A 406 -19.51 -5.49 2.51
C PHE A 406 -18.17 -4.82 2.19
N VAL A 407 -17.88 -3.71 2.86
CA VAL A 407 -16.67 -2.89 2.65
C VAL A 407 -15.83 -2.89 3.93
N PRO A 408 -14.86 -3.83 4.08
CA PRO A 408 -14.04 -3.93 5.28
C PRO A 408 -13.00 -2.81 5.38
N THR A 409 -12.60 -2.52 6.61
CA THR A 409 -11.51 -1.60 6.92
C THR A 409 -10.26 -2.29 7.48
N CYS A 410 -10.40 -3.52 7.96
CA CYS A 410 -9.27 -4.31 8.47
C CYS A 410 -9.53 -5.82 8.34
N ARG A 411 -8.48 -6.61 8.56
CA ARG A 411 -8.51 -8.08 8.52
C ARG A 411 -7.81 -8.65 9.75
N HIS A 412 -8.42 -9.62 10.41
CA HIS A 412 -7.87 -10.42 11.48
C HIS A 412 -7.07 -11.60 10.91
N ARG A 413 -5.75 -11.62 11.11
CA ARG A 413 -4.90 -12.67 10.51
C ARG A 413 -5.18 -14.06 11.09
N GLY A 414 -5.39 -14.16 12.41
CA GLY A 414 -5.62 -15.43 13.09
C GLY A 414 -6.90 -16.14 12.65
N THR A 415 -8.03 -15.41 12.57
CA THR A 415 -9.32 -15.98 12.19
C THR A 415 -9.66 -15.89 10.71
N GLY A 416 -8.91 -15.05 9.96
CA GLY A 416 -9.19 -14.78 8.54
C GLY A 416 -10.37 -13.82 8.31
N GLU A 417 -11.02 -13.33 9.36
CA GLU A 417 -12.15 -12.42 9.24
C GLU A 417 -11.73 -11.04 8.74
N LEU A 418 -12.58 -10.47 7.90
CA LEU A 418 -12.55 -9.07 7.51
C LEU A 418 -13.62 -8.33 8.31
N ALA A 419 -13.36 -7.09 8.72
CA ALA A 419 -14.31 -6.34 9.53
C ALA A 419 -14.34 -4.84 9.20
N ALA A 420 -15.47 -4.23 9.54
CA ALA A 420 -15.68 -2.79 9.56
C ALA A 420 -16.62 -2.40 10.69
N VAL A 421 -16.49 -1.18 11.20
CA VAL A 421 -17.52 -0.56 12.06
C VAL A 421 -18.25 0.49 11.24
N THR A 422 -19.56 0.29 11.08
CA THR A 422 -20.44 1.20 10.34
C THR A 422 -21.73 1.40 11.14
N ASP A 423 -22.12 2.65 11.37
CA ASP A 423 -23.38 3.02 12.06
C ASP A 423 -23.57 2.32 13.41
N GLY A 424 -22.49 2.16 14.19
CA GLY A 424 -22.53 1.51 15.50
C GLY A 424 -22.66 -0.01 15.45
N VAL A 425 -22.38 -0.64 14.32
CA VAL A 425 -22.37 -2.10 14.14
C VAL A 425 -20.98 -2.56 13.72
N LEU A 426 -20.44 -3.56 14.40
CA LEU A 426 -19.29 -4.33 13.93
C LEU A 426 -19.79 -5.40 12.94
N ARG A 427 -19.52 -5.18 11.65
CA ARG A 427 -19.79 -6.14 10.59
C ARG A 427 -18.57 -6.98 10.33
N ARG A 428 -18.71 -8.29 10.33
CA ARG A 428 -17.63 -9.24 10.10
C ARG A 428 -17.98 -10.15 8.92
N CYS A 429 -16.98 -10.50 8.13
CA CYS A 429 -17.13 -11.48 7.05
C CYS A 429 -15.94 -12.44 7.07
N ARG A 430 -16.25 -13.73 7.07
CA ARG A 430 -15.24 -14.77 6.81
C ARG A 430 -15.46 -15.26 5.38
N PRO A 431 -14.62 -14.86 4.43
CA PRO A 431 -14.64 -15.46 3.11
C PRO A 431 -14.09 -16.88 3.22
N ALA A 432 -14.89 -17.86 2.91
CA ALA A 432 -14.53 -19.28 3.00
C ALA A 432 -13.80 -19.78 1.75
#